data_4f8d1b9e09d1a255034358d0746db579
#
_entry.id   4f8d1b9e09d1a255034358d0746db579
#
_cell.length_a   1.000
_cell.length_b   1.000
_cell.length_c   1.000
_cell.angle_alpha   90.00
_cell.angle_beta   90.00
_cell.angle_gamma   90.00
#
_symmetry.space_group_name_H-M   'P 1'
#
loop_
_entity.id
_entity.type
_entity.pdbx_description
1 polymer ?
#
loop_
_entity_poly.entity_id
_entity_poly.type
_entity_poly.pdbx_seq_one_letter_code
_entity_poly.pdbx_strand_id
1 'polypeptide(L)' 'MDNVSRIWKEKKVKLKGKYPIITDSDLRYRQGEENEMMKVLRTKLGKTHQELLKIIIML' A
#
# COMPACT_ATOMS: atom_id res chain seq x y z
N MET A 1 -5.42 10.88 17.35
CA MET A 1 -5.65 10.39 16.86
C MET A 1 -5.60 9.91 15.60
N ASP A 2 -5.52 8.96 15.26
CA ASP A 2 -5.01 8.47 14.13
C ASP A 2 -5.95 7.62 13.37
N ASN A 3 -7.07 8.19 12.90
CA ASN A 3 -7.99 7.49 12.03
C ASN A 3 -7.28 7.07 10.74
N VAL A 4 -6.36 7.89 10.26
CA VAL A 4 -5.60 7.57 9.06
C VAL A 4 -4.72 6.34 9.28
N SER A 5 -4.06 6.28 10.43
CA SER A 5 -3.20 5.13 10.74
C SER A 5 -4.01 3.86 10.88
N ARG A 6 -5.21 3.95 11.47
CA ARG A 6 -6.07 2.79 11.64
C ARG A 6 -6.57 2.28 10.29
N ILE A 7 -7.01 3.21 9.44
CA ILE A 7 -7.49 2.87 8.11
C ILE A 7 -6.37 2.22 7.30
N TRP A 8 -5.17 2.78 7.38
CA TRP A 8 -4.03 2.25 6.67
C TRP A 8 -3.65 0.86 7.15
N LYS A 9 -3.74 0.64 8.46
CA LYS A 9 -3.43 -0.66 9.03
C LYS A 9 -4.37 -1.74 8.48
N GLU A 10 -5.67 -1.41 8.38
CA GLU A 10 -6.64 -2.33 7.81
C GLU A 10 -6.38 -2.58 6.34
N LYS A 11 -6.05 -1.53 5.60
CA LYS A 11 -5.76 -1.66 4.18
C LYS A 11 -4.51 -2.49 3.92
N LYS A 12 -3.52 -2.40 4.80
CA LYS A 12 -2.31 -3.22 4.67
C LYS A 12 -2.64 -4.71 4.75
N VAL A 13 -3.47 -5.08 5.70
CA VAL A 13 -3.88 -6.48 5.85
C VAL A 13 -4.61 -6.96 4.61
N LYS A 14 -5.55 -6.17 4.11
CA LYS A 14 -6.31 -6.51 2.91
C LYS A 14 -5.41 -6.61 1.69
N LEU A 15 -4.46 -5.69 1.58
CA LEU A 15 -3.55 -5.66 0.44
C LEU A 15 -2.66 -6.90 0.42
N LYS A 16 -2.13 -7.29 1.57
CA LYS A 16 -1.30 -8.49 1.65
C LYS A 16 -2.10 -9.76 1.34
N GLY A 17 -3.35 -9.78 1.75
CA GLY A 17 -4.23 -10.92 1.44
C GLY A 17 -4.56 -11.01 -0.03
N LYS A 18 -4.75 -9.86 -0.68
CA LYS A 18 -5.07 -9.83 -2.10
C LYS A 18 -3.85 -10.08 -2.98
N TYR A 19 -2.70 -9.61 -2.54
CA TYR A 19 -1.45 -9.76 -3.29
C TYR A 19 -0.38 -10.36 -2.38
N PRO A 20 -0.29 -11.68 -2.31
CA PRO A 20 0.66 -12.34 -1.40
C PRO A 20 2.13 -11.97 -1.64
N ILE A 21 2.44 -11.44 -2.82
CA ILE A 21 3.81 -11.00 -3.12
C ILE A 21 4.21 -9.77 -2.28
N ILE A 22 3.22 -9.06 -1.77
CA ILE A 22 3.50 -7.87 -0.95
C ILE A 22 3.78 -8.30 0.49
N THR A 23 4.85 -7.76 1.05
CA THR A 23 5.25 -8.07 2.42
C THR A 23 5.05 -6.85 3.33
N ASP A 24 5.20 -7.07 4.63
CA ASP A 24 5.13 -5.97 5.59
C ASP A 24 6.21 -4.92 5.30
N SER A 25 7.39 -5.37 4.89
CA SER A 25 8.48 -4.45 4.55
C SER A 25 8.10 -3.54 3.40
N ASP A 26 7.36 -4.06 2.44
CA ASP A 26 6.93 -3.27 1.28
C ASP A 26 5.94 -2.19 1.67
N LEU A 27 5.17 -2.41 2.72
CA LEU A 27 4.13 -1.48 3.16
C LEU A 27 4.60 -0.56 4.28
N ARG A 28 5.84 -0.73 4.71
CA ARG A 28 6.40 0.11 5.76
C ARG A 28 7.00 1.36 5.12
N TYR A 29 6.65 2.51 5.65
CA TYR A 29 7.21 3.76 5.18
C TYR A 29 7.30 4.74 6.32
N ARG A 30 8.22 5.70 6.19
CA ARG A 30 8.34 6.80 7.14
C ARG A 30 7.55 7.97 6.59
N GLN A 31 7.23 8.89 7.48
CA GLN A 31 6.53 10.10 7.08
C GLN A 31 7.33 10.80 5.97
N GLY A 32 6.67 11.09 4.86
CA GLY A 32 7.31 11.72 3.71
C GLY A 32 7.86 10.75 2.69
N GLU A 33 7.81 9.44 2.96
CA GLU A 33 8.34 8.44 2.04
C GLU A 33 7.25 7.63 1.35
N GLU A 34 6.04 8.15 1.35
CA GLU A 34 4.91 7.45 0.74
C GLU A 34 5.13 7.17 -0.74
N ASN A 35 5.80 8.10 -1.44
CA ASN A 35 6.06 7.93 -2.87
C ASN A 35 6.99 6.76 -3.13
N GLU A 36 7.97 6.55 -2.25
CA GLU A 36 8.89 5.42 -2.39
C GLU A 36 8.15 4.11 -2.20
N MET A 37 7.26 4.04 -1.21
CA MET A 37 6.44 2.86 -0.98
C MET A 37 5.59 2.57 -2.21
N MET A 38 4.93 3.59 -2.76
CA MET A 38 4.10 3.44 -3.93
C MET A 38 4.90 2.93 -5.12
N LYS A 39 6.13 3.41 -5.27
CA LYS A 39 7.00 2.98 -6.36
C LYS A 39 7.32 1.49 -6.24
N VAL A 40 7.62 1.03 -5.04
CA VAL A 40 7.90 -0.39 -4.79
C VAL A 40 6.68 -1.23 -5.12
N LEU A 41 5.51 -0.81 -4.66
CA LEU A 41 4.27 -1.55 -4.90
C LEU A 41 3.94 -1.61 -6.39
N ARG A 42 4.11 -0.50 -7.10
CA ARG A 42 3.87 -0.48 -8.54
C ARG A 42 4.77 -1.46 -9.26
N THR A 43 6.03 -1.49 -8.88
CA THR A 43 7.00 -2.38 -9.52
C THR A 43 6.65 -3.84 -9.25
N LYS A 44 6.32 -4.16 -8.02
CA LYS A 44 5.99 -5.55 -7.65
C LYS A 44 4.70 -6.03 -8.29
N LEU A 45 3.70 -5.16 -8.36
CA LEU A 45 2.39 -5.56 -8.89
C LEU A 45 2.27 -5.35 -10.40
N GLY A 46 3.22 -4.65 -11.01
CA GLY A 46 3.15 -4.34 -12.43
C GLY A 46 1.98 -3.43 -12.76
N LYS A 47 1.67 -2.50 -11.87
CA LYS A 47 0.53 -1.60 -12.01
C LYS A 47 0.99 -0.16 -12.16
N THR A 48 0.15 0.67 -12.78
CA THR A 48 0.44 2.09 -12.86
C THR A 48 0.07 2.74 -11.52
N HIS A 49 0.53 3.98 -11.33
CA HIS A 49 0.21 4.72 -10.12
C HIS A 49 -1.31 4.85 -9.93
N GLN A 50 -2.02 5.18 -11.02
CA GLN A 50 -3.46 5.36 -10.96
C GLN A 50 -4.17 4.04 -10.64
N GLU A 51 -3.72 2.95 -11.24
CA GLU A 51 -4.31 1.65 -10.96
C GLU A 51 -4.11 1.26 -9.49
N LEU A 52 -2.92 1.51 -8.97
CA LEU A 52 -2.62 1.18 -7.59
C LEU A 52 -3.46 2.02 -6.62
N LEU A 53 -3.59 3.32 -6.89
CA LEU A 53 -4.43 4.18 -6.06
C LEU A 53 -5.87 3.69 -6.04
N LYS A 54 -6.39 3.30 -7.19
CA LYS A 54 -7.75 2.80 -7.29
C LYS A 54 -7.91 1.54 -6.46
N ILE A 55 -6.95 0.64 -6.52
CA ILE A 55 -6.99 -0.59 -5.74
C ILE A 55 -7.02 -0.27 -4.24
N ILE A 56 -6.15 0.63 -3.81
CA ILE A 56 -6.07 1.00 -2.39
C ILE A 56 -7.36 1.66 -1.91
N ILE A 57 -7.92 2.53 -2.73
CA ILE A 57 -9.16 3.22 -2.36
C ILE A 57 -10.30 2.24 -2.21
N MET A 58 -10.34 1.22 -3.05
CA MET A 58 -11.42 0.26 -3.07
C MET A 58 -11.26 -0.92 -2.13
N LEU A 59 -10.18 -0.96 -1.39
CA LEU A 59 -9.99 -2.00 -0.38
C LEU A 59 -11.02 -1.83 0.77
#